data_cba35b4d1120d7fc6e44e4b46b0dd7dd
#
_entry.id   cba35b4d1120d7fc6e44e4b46b0dd7dd
#
_cell.length_a   1.000
_cell.length_b   1.000
_cell.length_c   1.000
_cell.angle_alpha   90.00
_cell.angle_beta   90.00
_cell.angle_gamma   90.00
#
_symmetry.space_group_name_H-M   'P 1'
#
loop_
_entity.id
_entity.type
_entity.pdbx_description
1 polymer ?
#
loop_
_entity_poly.entity_id
_entity_poly.type
_entity_poly.pdbx_seq_one_letter_code
_entity_poly.pdbx_strand_id
1 'polypeptide(L)'
;MAEHHRNLNSAIQRVALVLTCALAFSVLTPPRAAQAQDAYSCIEELSDDELRYRIRYIEGKLDDNKKQATRWRYTWMGLWLAAGGGMTYAAVNAARDNNNADKFGWAYLAGGAYAFGLAHAVVPAPNVWGAKRIRRKDDGSSEALRAKLRYATETLEQAASVEELFGGPLGVVGGLLYGVVGGTVKAVQWTGASRGLTAAIYVAPPLLLGLQTATAPRGAVQGFESYRGIACSSKYYEKSEEGPDFDFSLSPAGGNFKVSF
;
A
#
# COMPACT_ATOMS: atom_id res chain seq x y z
N MET A 1 -15.61 -20.95 -40.07
CA MET A 1 -15.45 -21.20 -38.62
C MET A 1 -14.14 -20.64 -38.04
N ALA A 2 -13.00 -20.76 -38.68
CA ALA A 2 -11.71 -20.29 -38.14
C ALA A 2 -11.59 -18.78 -37.96
N GLU A 3 -12.30 -17.98 -38.75
CA GLU A 3 -12.29 -16.51 -38.68
C GLU A 3 -13.14 -15.95 -37.51
N HIS A 4 -14.25 -16.64 -37.21
CA HIS A 4 -15.12 -16.30 -36.08
C HIS A 4 -14.41 -16.55 -34.74
N HIS A 5 -13.61 -17.62 -34.61
CA HIS A 5 -12.79 -17.89 -33.41
C HIS A 5 -11.68 -16.86 -33.24
N ARG A 6 -11.05 -16.34 -34.30
CA ARG A 6 -10.02 -15.29 -34.21
C ARG A 6 -10.59 -13.98 -33.71
N ASN A 7 -11.76 -13.58 -34.17
CA ASN A 7 -12.41 -12.33 -33.75
C ASN A 7 -12.89 -12.38 -32.29
N LEU A 8 -13.41 -13.52 -31.85
CA LEU A 8 -13.82 -13.72 -30.46
C LEU A 8 -12.62 -13.66 -29.50
N ASN A 9 -11.49 -14.26 -29.86
CA ASN A 9 -10.26 -14.24 -29.05
C ASN A 9 -9.69 -12.82 -28.92
N SER A 10 -9.72 -12.03 -29.99
CA SER A 10 -9.23 -10.64 -29.95
C SER A 10 -10.15 -9.75 -29.08
N ALA A 11 -11.45 -9.98 -29.08
CA ALA A 11 -12.41 -9.26 -28.25
C ALA A 11 -12.22 -9.58 -26.75
N ILE A 12 -12.04 -10.86 -26.40
CA ILE A 12 -11.77 -11.30 -25.02
C ILE A 12 -10.46 -10.72 -24.51
N GLN A 13 -9.39 -10.70 -25.32
CA GLN A 13 -8.10 -10.08 -24.93
C GLN A 13 -8.24 -8.58 -24.66
N ARG A 14 -9.00 -7.85 -25.48
CA ARG A 14 -9.26 -6.42 -25.27
C ARG A 14 -10.08 -6.17 -24.00
N VAL A 15 -11.09 -6.99 -23.75
CA VAL A 15 -11.91 -6.88 -22.54
C VAL A 15 -11.09 -7.20 -21.28
N ALA A 16 -10.27 -8.24 -21.31
CA ALA A 16 -9.38 -8.59 -20.19
C ALA A 16 -8.36 -7.46 -19.92
N LEU A 17 -7.76 -6.89 -20.96
CA LEU A 17 -6.82 -5.78 -20.84
C LEU A 17 -7.51 -4.52 -20.27
N VAL A 18 -8.70 -4.17 -20.78
CA VAL A 18 -9.47 -3.02 -20.28
C VAL A 18 -9.91 -3.22 -18.83
N LEU A 19 -10.38 -4.41 -18.46
CA LEU A 19 -10.73 -4.74 -17.07
C LEU A 19 -9.52 -4.66 -16.15
N THR A 20 -8.36 -5.18 -16.56
CA THR A 20 -7.13 -5.10 -15.79
C THR A 20 -6.66 -3.65 -15.61
N CYS A 21 -6.73 -2.84 -16.67
CA CYS A 21 -6.42 -1.40 -16.59
C CYS A 21 -7.45 -0.64 -15.75
N ALA A 22 -8.75 -0.92 -15.90
CA ALA A 22 -9.79 -0.25 -15.11
C ALA A 22 -9.71 -0.58 -13.62
N LEU A 23 -9.41 -1.84 -13.27
CA LEU A 23 -9.17 -2.25 -11.89
C LEU A 23 -7.90 -1.61 -11.32
N ALA A 24 -6.82 -1.51 -12.09
CA ALA A 24 -5.62 -0.79 -11.69
C ALA A 24 -5.89 0.70 -11.44
N PHE A 25 -6.72 1.33 -12.29
CA PHE A 25 -7.12 2.73 -12.12
C PHE A 25 -8.08 2.93 -10.94
N SER A 26 -9.04 2.03 -10.70
CA SER A 26 -9.99 2.13 -9.56
C SER A 26 -9.28 2.03 -8.21
N VAL A 27 -8.17 1.30 -8.14
CA VAL A 27 -7.34 1.17 -6.95
C VAL A 27 -6.50 2.44 -6.70
N LEU A 28 -6.26 3.24 -7.75
CA LEU A 28 -5.47 4.48 -7.65
C LEU A 28 -6.29 5.72 -7.25
N THR A 29 -7.62 5.63 -7.22
CA THR A 29 -8.47 6.74 -6.75
C THR A 29 -8.78 6.59 -5.26
N PRO A 30 -8.25 7.46 -4.40
CA PRO A 30 -8.50 7.36 -2.96
C PRO A 30 -9.97 7.75 -2.65
N PRO A 31 -10.76 6.88 -1.96
CA PRO A 31 -12.15 7.21 -1.59
C PRO A 31 -12.28 8.19 -0.41
N ARG A 32 -11.26 8.99 -0.06
CA ARG A 32 -11.15 9.63 1.25
C ARG A 32 -11.21 11.15 1.31
N ALA A 33 -11.52 11.85 0.23
CA ALA A 33 -11.60 13.32 0.26
C ALA A 33 -12.59 13.88 1.30
N ALA A 34 -13.64 13.12 1.65
CA ALA A 34 -14.64 13.55 2.64
C ALA A 34 -14.18 13.40 4.10
N GLN A 35 -13.25 12.49 4.41
CA GLN A 35 -12.80 12.24 5.78
C GLN A 35 -11.63 13.12 6.24
N ALA A 36 -10.90 13.70 5.29
CA ALA A 36 -9.81 14.62 5.59
C ALA A 36 -10.29 16.00 6.05
N GLN A 37 -11.51 16.37 5.67
CA GLN A 37 -12.06 17.73 5.91
C GLN A 37 -12.08 18.09 7.40
N ASP A 38 -12.34 17.15 8.29
CA ASP A 38 -12.36 17.38 9.74
C ASP A 38 -10.97 17.69 10.32
N ALA A 39 -9.91 17.11 9.75
CA ALA A 39 -8.54 17.35 10.23
C ALA A 39 -7.98 18.73 9.85
N TYR A 40 -8.61 19.40 8.89
CA TYR A 40 -8.18 20.73 8.42
C TYR A 40 -9.02 21.88 8.99
N SER A 41 -10.23 21.61 9.51
CA SER A 41 -11.20 22.65 9.87
C SER A 41 -10.75 23.57 10.99
N CYS A 42 -9.91 23.09 11.91
CA CYS A 42 -9.47 23.82 13.08
C CYS A 42 -8.04 24.37 13.01
N ILE A 43 -7.32 24.19 11.90
CA ILE A 43 -5.92 24.67 11.78
C ILE A 43 -5.80 26.18 11.97
N GLU A 44 -6.81 26.94 11.53
CA GLU A 44 -6.80 28.40 11.62
C GLU A 44 -6.89 28.93 13.06
N GLU A 45 -7.47 28.14 13.97
CA GLU A 45 -7.73 28.51 15.36
C GLU A 45 -6.57 28.12 16.29
N LEU A 46 -5.59 27.33 15.79
CA LEU A 46 -4.49 26.83 16.60
C LEU A 46 -3.45 27.90 16.90
N SER A 47 -2.93 27.90 18.12
CA SER A 47 -1.75 28.68 18.52
C SER A 47 -0.48 28.16 17.82
N ASP A 48 0.55 29.01 17.74
CA ASP A 48 1.83 28.65 17.11
C ASP A 48 2.49 27.44 17.80
N ASP A 49 2.35 27.32 19.12
CA ASP A 49 2.91 26.20 19.89
C ASP A 49 2.18 24.89 19.59
N GLU A 50 0.86 24.92 19.47
CA GLU A 50 0.08 23.76 19.03
C GLU A 50 0.40 23.36 17.61
N LEU A 51 0.55 24.32 16.68
CA LEU A 51 0.98 24.07 15.31
C LEU A 51 2.33 23.33 15.30
N ARG A 52 3.32 23.83 16.05
CA ARG A 52 4.64 23.19 16.17
C ARG A 52 4.57 21.81 16.79
N TYR A 53 3.74 21.63 17.83
CA TYR A 53 3.53 20.33 18.46
C TYR A 53 2.98 19.31 17.48
N ARG A 54 1.93 19.65 16.75
CA ARG A 54 1.27 18.73 15.78
C ARG A 54 2.18 18.40 14.60
N ILE A 55 2.96 19.38 14.11
CA ILE A 55 3.97 19.12 13.08
C ILE A 55 4.99 18.10 13.58
N ARG A 56 5.54 18.28 14.80
CA ARG A 56 6.49 17.33 15.40
C ARG A 56 5.90 15.94 15.61
N TYR A 57 4.62 15.88 16.03
CA TYR A 57 3.91 14.60 16.16
C TYR A 57 3.86 13.84 14.84
N ILE A 58 3.45 14.50 13.76
CA ILE A 58 3.37 13.90 12.42
C ILE A 58 4.76 13.48 11.94
N GLU A 59 5.78 14.33 12.10
CA GLU A 59 7.16 14.01 11.75
C GLU A 59 7.65 12.77 12.50
N GLY A 60 7.38 12.67 13.80
CA GLY A 60 7.73 11.52 14.63
C GLY A 60 7.07 10.24 14.10
N LYS A 61 5.77 10.26 13.84
CA LYS A 61 5.05 9.08 13.31
C LYS A 61 5.58 8.60 11.97
N LEU A 62 5.95 9.53 11.08
CA LEU A 62 6.54 9.19 9.78
C LEU A 62 7.97 8.64 9.93
N ASP A 63 8.79 9.17 10.85
CA ASP A 63 10.15 8.70 11.08
C ASP A 63 10.19 7.33 11.77
N ASP A 64 9.32 7.07 12.74
CA ASP A 64 9.23 5.80 13.46
C ASP A 64 8.97 4.63 12.49
N ASN A 65 8.12 4.85 11.51
CA ASN A 65 7.73 3.83 10.53
C ASN A 65 8.67 3.72 9.33
N LYS A 66 9.51 4.72 9.09
CA LYS A 66 10.36 4.82 7.90
C LYS A 66 11.19 3.57 7.64
N LYS A 67 11.87 3.04 8.68
CA LYS A 67 12.77 1.90 8.53
C LYS A 67 12.02 0.63 8.12
N GLN A 68 10.87 0.39 8.75
CA GLN A 68 10.02 -0.77 8.45
C GLN A 68 9.42 -0.65 7.05
N ALA A 69 8.85 0.50 6.72
CA ALA A 69 8.27 0.77 5.40
C ALA A 69 9.31 0.62 4.27
N THR A 70 10.52 1.14 4.49
CA THR A 70 11.61 1.03 3.51
C THR A 70 12.00 -0.42 3.29
N ARG A 71 12.23 -1.19 4.37
CA ARG A 71 12.58 -2.61 4.27
C ARG A 71 11.50 -3.40 3.57
N TRP A 72 10.25 -3.27 3.99
CA TRP A 72 9.11 -3.95 3.42
C TRP A 72 9.00 -3.67 1.91
N ARG A 73 9.06 -2.41 1.51
CA ARG A 73 8.97 -1.98 0.13
C ARG A 73 10.03 -2.62 -0.77
N TYR A 74 11.30 -2.53 -0.38
CA TYR A 74 12.39 -3.07 -1.20
C TYR A 74 12.43 -4.60 -1.19
N THR A 75 12.05 -5.23 -0.09
CA THR A 75 11.92 -6.70 -0.03
C THR A 75 10.86 -7.19 -1.01
N TRP A 76 9.66 -6.60 -0.99
CA TRP A 76 8.59 -7.02 -1.89
C TRP A 76 8.88 -6.64 -3.35
N MET A 77 9.47 -5.50 -3.60
CA MET A 77 9.95 -5.15 -4.95
C MET A 77 10.92 -6.20 -5.48
N GLY A 78 11.93 -6.58 -4.68
CA GLY A 78 12.90 -7.60 -5.06
C GLY A 78 12.28 -8.97 -5.29
N LEU A 79 11.35 -9.40 -4.41
CA LEU A 79 10.64 -10.68 -4.54
C LEU A 79 9.79 -10.73 -5.82
N TRP A 80 9.04 -9.66 -6.14
CA TRP A 80 8.24 -9.60 -7.36
C TRP A 80 9.10 -9.60 -8.62
N LEU A 81 10.22 -8.86 -8.63
CA LEU A 81 11.15 -8.86 -9.77
C LEU A 81 11.83 -10.21 -9.95
N ALA A 82 12.23 -10.87 -8.86
CA ALA A 82 12.81 -12.22 -8.90
C ALA A 82 11.79 -13.27 -9.39
N ALA A 83 10.54 -13.21 -8.90
CA ALA A 83 9.46 -14.06 -9.39
C ALA A 83 9.21 -13.85 -10.89
N GLY A 84 9.16 -12.59 -11.35
CA GLY A 84 9.04 -12.25 -12.76
C GLY A 84 10.17 -12.84 -13.60
N GLY A 85 11.42 -12.76 -13.11
CA GLY A 85 12.58 -13.37 -13.76
C GLY A 85 12.46 -14.90 -13.90
N GLY A 86 12.07 -15.59 -12.82
CA GLY A 86 11.84 -17.03 -12.83
C GLY A 86 10.72 -17.45 -13.79
N MET A 87 9.62 -16.70 -13.80
CA MET A 87 8.50 -16.96 -14.73
C MET A 87 8.89 -16.68 -16.19
N THR A 88 9.71 -15.65 -16.43
CA THR A 88 10.26 -15.39 -17.77
C THR A 88 11.14 -16.54 -18.25
N TYR A 89 12.00 -17.08 -17.38
CA TYR A 89 12.81 -18.26 -17.68
C TYR A 89 11.94 -19.46 -18.03
N ALA A 90 10.87 -19.71 -17.26
CA ALA A 90 9.90 -20.80 -17.56
C ALA A 90 9.20 -20.58 -18.91
N ALA A 91 8.84 -19.35 -19.26
CA ALA A 91 8.24 -19.02 -20.56
C ALA A 91 9.22 -19.29 -21.72
N VAL A 92 10.49 -18.95 -21.56
CA VAL A 92 11.54 -19.22 -22.59
C VAL A 92 11.74 -20.71 -22.78
N ASN A 93 11.77 -21.50 -21.71
CA ASN A 93 11.89 -22.97 -21.83
C ASN A 93 10.67 -23.57 -22.50
N ALA A 94 9.46 -23.17 -22.13
CA ALA A 94 8.24 -23.61 -22.79
C ALA A 94 8.23 -23.29 -24.32
N ALA A 95 8.81 -22.13 -24.69
CA ALA A 95 8.96 -21.74 -26.07
C ALA A 95 9.94 -22.64 -26.84
N ARG A 96 11.03 -23.09 -26.20
CA ARG A 96 12.00 -24.05 -26.79
C ARG A 96 11.36 -25.43 -27.01
N ASP A 97 10.47 -25.82 -26.09
CA ASP A 97 9.75 -27.10 -26.19
C ASP A 97 8.50 -27.01 -27.10
N ASN A 98 8.31 -25.93 -27.84
CA ASN A 98 7.15 -25.65 -28.67
C ASN A 98 5.81 -25.71 -27.94
N ASN A 99 5.80 -25.57 -26.61
CA ASN A 99 4.59 -25.52 -25.80
C ASN A 99 4.05 -24.09 -25.71
N ASN A 100 3.25 -23.69 -26.67
CA ASN A 100 2.71 -22.35 -26.74
C ASN A 100 1.77 -22.00 -25.57
N ALA A 101 1.02 -22.98 -25.04
CA ALA A 101 0.12 -22.76 -23.91
C ALA A 101 0.89 -22.36 -22.64
N ASP A 102 1.94 -23.10 -22.31
CA ASP A 102 2.80 -22.78 -21.15
C ASP A 102 3.61 -21.49 -21.37
N LYS A 103 4.14 -21.27 -22.59
CA LYS A 103 4.86 -20.04 -22.92
C LYS A 103 4.03 -18.80 -22.62
N PHE A 104 2.81 -18.73 -23.11
CA PHE A 104 1.94 -17.55 -22.91
C PHE A 104 1.48 -17.43 -21.46
N GLY A 105 1.19 -18.54 -20.79
CA GLY A 105 0.78 -18.53 -19.39
C GLY A 105 1.89 -18.05 -18.44
N TRP A 106 3.12 -18.53 -18.63
CA TRP A 106 4.26 -18.05 -17.85
C TRP A 106 4.60 -16.60 -18.15
N ALA A 107 4.49 -16.17 -19.43
CA ALA A 107 4.67 -14.77 -19.80
C ALA A 107 3.63 -13.83 -19.15
N TYR A 108 2.36 -14.27 -19.05
CA TYR A 108 1.31 -13.55 -18.35
C TYR A 108 1.65 -13.35 -16.86
N LEU A 109 2.04 -14.42 -16.17
CA LEU A 109 2.44 -14.36 -14.77
C LEU A 109 3.68 -13.47 -14.57
N ALA A 110 4.67 -13.57 -15.46
CA ALA A 110 5.85 -12.72 -15.42
C ALA A 110 5.49 -11.23 -15.56
N GLY A 111 4.61 -10.91 -16.51
CA GLY A 111 4.12 -9.54 -16.72
C GLY A 111 3.46 -8.95 -15.48
N GLY A 112 2.60 -9.73 -14.82
CA GLY A 112 1.98 -9.36 -13.56
C GLY A 112 3.01 -9.14 -12.43
N ALA A 113 3.96 -10.06 -12.28
CA ALA A 113 5.01 -9.95 -11.27
C ALA A 113 5.88 -8.70 -11.47
N TYR A 114 6.29 -8.39 -12.71
CA TYR A 114 7.00 -7.16 -13.01
C TYR A 114 6.14 -5.91 -12.74
N ALA A 115 4.86 -5.92 -13.11
CA ALA A 115 3.96 -4.81 -12.85
C ALA A 115 3.85 -4.51 -11.33
N PHE A 116 3.69 -5.55 -10.49
CA PHE A 116 3.69 -5.39 -9.03
C PHE A 116 5.04 -4.92 -8.50
N GLY A 117 6.16 -5.47 -9.00
CA GLY A 117 7.50 -5.02 -8.62
C GLY A 117 7.73 -3.54 -8.96
N LEU A 118 7.37 -3.12 -10.16
CA LEU A 118 7.49 -1.73 -10.60
C LEU A 118 6.53 -0.81 -9.84
N ALA A 119 5.34 -1.26 -9.47
CA ALA A 119 4.42 -0.48 -8.64
C ALA A 119 5.09 -0.02 -7.33
N HIS A 120 5.91 -0.88 -6.71
CA HIS A 120 6.69 -0.49 -5.53
C HIS A 120 7.74 0.58 -5.83
N ALA A 121 8.24 0.68 -7.04
CA ALA A 121 9.20 1.72 -7.43
C ALA A 121 8.53 3.06 -7.72
N VAL A 122 7.38 3.05 -8.42
CA VAL A 122 6.75 4.28 -8.95
C VAL A 122 5.69 4.88 -8.02
N VAL A 123 4.99 4.05 -7.20
CA VAL A 123 4.02 4.58 -6.24
C VAL A 123 4.75 5.44 -5.21
N PRO A 124 4.30 6.67 -4.94
CA PRO A 124 4.91 7.54 -3.93
C PRO A 124 5.03 6.83 -2.57
N ALA A 125 6.11 7.10 -1.85
CA ALA A 125 6.36 6.53 -0.53
C ALA A 125 6.50 7.63 0.54
N PRO A 126 5.41 8.36 0.88
CA PRO A 126 5.48 9.46 1.83
C PRO A 126 5.97 9.02 3.22
N ASN A 127 5.71 7.78 3.62
CA ASN A 127 6.22 7.16 4.84
C ASN A 127 7.75 6.94 4.85
N VAL A 128 8.43 7.08 3.68
CA VAL A 128 9.89 6.95 3.60
C VAL A 128 10.59 8.31 3.64
N TRP A 129 10.03 9.33 2.98
CA TRP A 129 10.67 10.63 2.81
C TRP A 129 9.88 11.83 3.37
N GLY A 130 8.63 11.60 3.80
CA GLY A 130 7.69 12.66 4.21
C GLY A 130 8.22 13.52 5.34
N ALA A 131 8.68 12.95 6.44
CA ALA A 131 9.23 13.70 7.58
C ALA A 131 10.39 14.64 7.15
N LYS A 132 11.30 14.17 6.30
CA LYS A 132 12.40 15.00 5.77
C LYS A 132 11.91 16.18 4.93
N ARG A 133 10.83 15.98 4.14
CA ARG A 133 10.24 17.06 3.34
C ARG A 133 9.50 18.06 4.21
N ILE A 134 8.77 17.60 5.23
CA ILE A 134 8.09 18.48 6.20
C ILE A 134 9.10 19.39 6.89
N ARG A 135 10.21 18.85 7.40
CA ARG A 135 11.27 19.64 8.08
C ARG A 135 11.91 20.73 7.23
N ARG A 136 11.88 20.58 5.91
CA ARG A 136 12.41 21.59 4.97
C ARG A 136 11.46 22.74 4.66
N LYS A 137 10.20 22.63 5.10
CA LYS A 137 9.23 23.71 4.93
C LYS A 137 9.51 24.82 5.92
N ASP A 138 9.29 26.06 5.47
CA ASP A 138 9.40 27.26 6.28
C ASP A 138 8.46 27.21 7.49
N ASP A 139 8.89 27.76 8.62
CA ASP A 139 8.17 27.84 9.89
C ASP A 139 8.42 29.17 10.62
N GLY A 140 8.91 30.20 9.90
CA GLY A 140 9.28 31.50 10.45
C GLY A 140 8.09 32.41 10.76
N SER A 141 6.87 32.09 10.33
CA SER A 141 5.66 32.86 10.64
C SER A 141 4.48 31.95 10.96
N SER A 142 3.44 32.48 11.64
CA SER A 142 2.22 31.72 11.93
C SER A 142 1.54 31.19 10.66
N GLU A 143 1.56 31.97 9.57
CA GLU A 143 1.03 31.52 8.28
C GLU A 143 1.86 30.39 7.69
N ALA A 144 3.20 30.49 7.74
CA ALA A 144 4.10 29.41 7.30
C ALA A 144 3.91 28.15 8.13
N LEU A 145 3.70 28.25 9.45
CA LEU A 145 3.38 27.12 10.33
C LEU A 145 2.07 26.44 9.95
N ARG A 146 1.00 27.21 9.66
CA ARG A 146 -0.27 26.66 9.19
C ARG A 146 -0.11 25.95 7.87
N ALA A 147 0.59 26.55 6.91
CA ALA A 147 0.88 25.91 5.62
C ALA A 147 1.71 24.63 5.79
N LYS A 148 2.70 24.63 6.68
CA LYS A 148 3.52 23.45 7.02
C LYS A 148 2.70 22.36 7.67
N LEU A 149 1.77 22.67 8.58
CA LEU A 149 0.89 21.69 9.20
C LEU A 149 -0.08 21.07 8.17
N ARG A 150 -0.68 21.87 7.30
CA ARG A 150 -1.52 21.35 6.19
C ARG A 150 -0.73 20.36 5.32
N TYR A 151 0.48 20.74 4.91
CA TYR A 151 1.36 19.86 4.14
C TYR A 151 1.74 18.58 4.90
N ALA A 152 2.00 18.69 6.22
CA ALA A 152 2.33 17.54 7.05
C ALA A 152 1.13 16.57 7.17
N THR A 153 -0.08 17.09 7.40
CA THR A 153 -1.32 16.32 7.48
C THR A 153 -1.60 15.59 6.15
N GLU A 154 -1.50 16.31 5.03
CA GLU A 154 -1.64 15.71 3.69
C GLU A 154 -0.60 14.61 3.45
N THR A 155 0.65 14.83 3.86
CA THR A 155 1.72 13.83 3.71
C THR A 155 1.45 12.58 4.55
N LEU A 156 0.93 12.72 5.77
CA LEU A 156 0.56 11.59 6.64
C LEU A 156 -0.63 10.84 6.08
N GLU A 157 -1.65 11.54 5.57
CA GLU A 157 -2.81 10.95 4.90
C GLU A 157 -2.41 10.15 3.66
N GLN A 158 -1.54 10.71 2.81
CA GLN A 158 -1.00 10.01 1.65
C GLN A 158 -0.20 8.77 2.06
N ALA A 159 0.59 8.86 3.14
CA ALA A 159 1.32 7.70 3.67
C ALA A 159 0.37 6.60 4.15
N ALA A 160 -0.69 6.95 4.87
CA ALA A 160 -1.72 6.03 5.32
C ALA A 160 -2.45 5.37 4.14
N SER A 161 -2.83 6.16 3.13
CA SER A 161 -3.49 5.65 1.91
C SER A 161 -2.63 4.66 1.14
N VAL A 162 -1.32 4.89 1.04
CA VAL A 162 -0.37 3.97 0.41
C VAL A 162 -0.22 2.68 1.22
N GLU A 163 -0.15 2.76 2.56
CA GLU A 163 -0.10 1.58 3.42
C GLU A 163 -1.38 0.75 3.32
N GLU A 164 -2.54 1.38 3.23
CA GLU A 164 -3.81 0.67 3.01
C GLU A 164 -3.91 0.05 1.62
N LEU A 165 -3.39 0.71 0.59
CA LEU A 165 -3.37 0.15 -0.76
C LEU A 165 -2.64 -1.20 -0.77
N PHE A 166 -1.48 -1.28 -0.13
CA PHE A 166 -0.67 -2.51 -0.11
C PHE A 166 -1.03 -3.47 1.04
N GLY A 167 -1.48 -2.95 2.17
CA GLY A 167 -1.77 -3.72 3.40
C GLY A 167 -3.26 -3.93 3.68
N GLY A 168 -4.15 -3.38 2.86
CA GLY A 168 -5.59 -3.49 2.99
C GLY A 168 -6.20 -4.66 2.22
N PRO A 169 -7.51 -4.89 2.36
CA PRO A 169 -8.23 -5.96 1.67
C PRO A 169 -8.16 -5.83 0.14
N LEU A 170 -7.94 -4.63 -0.40
CA LEU A 170 -7.80 -4.39 -1.84
C LEU A 170 -6.60 -5.14 -2.44
N GLY A 171 -5.50 -5.30 -1.71
CA GLY A 171 -4.36 -6.09 -2.16
C GLY A 171 -4.72 -7.57 -2.35
N VAL A 172 -5.47 -8.15 -1.42
CA VAL A 172 -5.96 -9.53 -1.50
C VAL A 172 -6.97 -9.69 -2.63
N VAL A 173 -7.94 -8.78 -2.71
CA VAL A 173 -8.96 -8.79 -3.78
C VAL A 173 -8.31 -8.65 -5.16
N GLY A 174 -7.31 -7.78 -5.31
CA GLY A 174 -6.54 -7.64 -6.54
C GLY A 174 -5.85 -8.94 -6.95
N GLY A 175 -5.28 -9.68 -6.00
CA GLY A 175 -4.68 -10.99 -6.24
C GLY A 175 -5.67 -12.05 -6.67
N LEU A 176 -6.82 -12.10 -6.03
CA LEU A 176 -7.90 -13.02 -6.40
C LEU A 176 -8.42 -12.73 -7.82
N LEU A 177 -8.65 -11.45 -8.12
CA LEU A 177 -9.10 -11.03 -9.45
C LEU A 177 -8.07 -11.36 -10.53
N TYR A 178 -6.78 -11.11 -10.25
CA TYR A 178 -5.70 -11.48 -11.17
C TYR A 178 -5.68 -12.99 -11.44
N GLY A 179 -5.83 -13.82 -10.39
CA GLY A 179 -5.93 -15.27 -10.49
C GLY A 179 -7.16 -15.71 -11.29
N VAL A 180 -8.34 -15.11 -11.04
CA VAL A 180 -9.59 -15.41 -11.77
C VAL A 180 -9.47 -15.04 -13.25
N VAL A 181 -8.95 -13.85 -13.58
CA VAL A 181 -8.73 -13.42 -14.97
C VAL A 181 -7.77 -14.37 -15.67
N GLY A 182 -6.62 -14.69 -15.06
CA GLY A 182 -5.65 -15.65 -15.60
C GLY A 182 -6.25 -17.04 -15.79
N GLY A 183 -7.05 -17.51 -14.82
CA GLY A 183 -7.74 -18.77 -14.90
C GLY A 183 -8.77 -18.83 -16.04
N THR A 184 -9.54 -17.77 -16.26
CA THR A 184 -10.49 -17.65 -17.36
C THR A 184 -9.79 -17.65 -18.71
N VAL A 185 -8.72 -16.86 -18.88
CA VAL A 185 -7.90 -16.85 -20.09
C VAL A 185 -7.30 -18.23 -20.35
N LYS A 186 -6.79 -18.90 -19.30
CA LYS A 186 -6.28 -20.27 -19.41
C LYS A 186 -7.34 -21.24 -19.88
N ALA A 187 -8.54 -21.21 -19.33
CA ALA A 187 -9.63 -22.12 -19.68
C ALA A 187 -10.04 -21.99 -21.15
N VAL A 188 -9.97 -20.77 -21.72
CA VAL A 188 -10.40 -20.48 -23.08
C VAL A 188 -9.26 -20.63 -24.12
N GLN A 189 -8.05 -20.19 -23.76
CA GLN A 189 -6.96 -20.04 -24.75
C GLN A 189 -5.79 -21.01 -24.53
N TRP A 190 -5.59 -21.51 -23.29
CA TRP A 190 -4.42 -22.34 -22.94
C TRP A 190 -4.84 -23.72 -22.49
N THR A 191 -5.72 -24.38 -23.26
CA THR A 191 -6.29 -25.69 -22.93
C THR A 191 -5.24 -26.78 -22.77
N GLY A 192 -4.06 -26.64 -23.39
CA GLY A 192 -2.92 -27.57 -23.29
C GLY A 192 -1.91 -27.22 -22.20
N ALA A 193 -2.19 -26.23 -21.31
CA ALA A 193 -1.26 -25.81 -20.28
C ALA A 193 -0.97 -26.94 -19.26
N SER A 194 0.28 -27.00 -18.81
CA SER A 194 0.74 -27.95 -17.81
C SER A 194 0.01 -27.79 -16.45
N ARG A 195 -0.04 -28.88 -15.66
CA ARG A 195 -0.61 -28.86 -14.31
C ARG A 195 0.13 -27.85 -13.41
N GLY A 196 1.46 -27.76 -13.58
CA GLY A 196 2.28 -26.80 -12.81
C GLY A 196 1.91 -25.36 -13.08
N LEU A 197 1.77 -24.97 -14.35
CA LEU A 197 1.30 -23.61 -14.72
C LEU A 197 -0.11 -23.35 -14.21
N THR A 198 -1.00 -24.35 -14.31
CA THR A 198 -2.37 -24.24 -13.81
C THR A 198 -2.38 -23.90 -12.31
N ALA A 199 -1.63 -24.67 -11.51
CA ALA A 199 -1.51 -24.42 -10.08
C ALA A 199 -0.90 -23.01 -9.80
N ALA A 200 0.15 -22.63 -10.54
CA ALA A 200 0.79 -21.33 -10.38
C ALA A 200 -0.17 -20.15 -10.64
N ILE A 201 -1.01 -20.21 -11.67
CA ILE A 201 -1.98 -19.16 -11.99
C ILE A 201 -3.01 -18.95 -10.87
N TYR A 202 -3.51 -20.03 -10.28
CA TYR A 202 -4.56 -19.94 -9.25
C TYR A 202 -4.04 -19.70 -7.84
N VAL A 203 -2.82 -20.16 -7.53
CA VAL A 203 -2.30 -20.16 -6.16
C VAL A 203 -1.27 -19.05 -5.90
N ALA A 204 -0.34 -18.83 -6.83
CA ALA A 204 0.77 -17.92 -6.57
C ALA A 204 0.35 -16.46 -6.37
N PRO A 205 -0.53 -15.85 -7.20
CA PRO A 205 -0.92 -14.45 -7.01
C PRO A 205 -1.64 -14.21 -5.67
N PRO A 206 -2.71 -14.96 -5.29
CA PRO A 206 -3.38 -14.73 -4.02
C PRO A 206 -2.47 -15.02 -2.81
N LEU A 207 -1.60 -16.02 -2.88
CA LEU A 207 -0.66 -16.33 -1.81
C LEU A 207 0.35 -15.21 -1.61
N LEU A 208 1.01 -14.75 -2.68
CA LEU A 208 2.02 -13.70 -2.60
C LEU A 208 1.41 -12.37 -2.16
N LEU A 209 0.26 -11.99 -2.71
CA LEU A 209 -0.43 -10.76 -2.32
C LEU A 209 -1.02 -10.85 -0.91
N GLY A 210 -1.50 -12.02 -0.48
CA GLY A 210 -1.91 -12.26 0.90
C GLY A 210 -0.76 -12.11 1.89
N LEU A 211 0.41 -12.68 1.59
CA LEU A 211 1.62 -12.52 2.41
C LEU A 211 2.11 -11.06 2.42
N GLN A 212 2.09 -10.40 1.26
CA GLN A 212 2.43 -8.98 1.14
C GLN A 212 1.54 -8.13 2.03
N THR A 213 0.23 -8.33 1.98
CA THR A 213 -0.77 -7.62 2.79
C THR A 213 -0.57 -7.90 4.28
N ALA A 214 -0.36 -9.17 4.67
CA ALA A 214 -0.16 -9.57 6.06
C ALA A 214 1.13 -8.98 6.68
N THR A 215 2.13 -8.69 5.86
CA THR A 215 3.42 -8.13 6.31
C THR A 215 3.54 -6.61 6.11
N ALA A 216 2.51 -5.96 5.55
CA ALA A 216 2.54 -4.53 5.27
C ALA A 216 2.62 -3.70 6.56
N PRO A 217 3.45 -2.65 6.58
CA PRO A 217 3.47 -1.71 7.69
C PRO A 217 2.11 -1.02 7.81
N ARG A 218 1.69 -0.71 9.04
CA ARG A 218 0.43 0.00 9.34
C ARG A 218 0.65 1.24 10.19
N GLY A 219 1.88 1.67 10.34
CA GLY A 219 2.21 2.75 11.25
C GLY A 219 1.73 4.12 10.77
N ALA A 220 1.69 4.39 9.47
CA ALA A 220 1.12 5.63 8.96
C ALA A 220 -0.41 5.64 9.09
N VAL A 221 -1.06 4.49 8.89
CA VAL A 221 -2.52 4.35 9.12
C VAL A 221 -2.85 4.64 10.58
N GLN A 222 -2.19 3.98 11.52
CA GLN A 222 -2.40 4.20 12.96
C GLN A 222 -2.03 5.64 13.37
N GLY A 223 -0.95 6.18 12.81
CA GLY A 223 -0.54 7.56 13.03
C GLY A 223 -1.59 8.56 12.56
N PHE A 224 -2.18 8.34 11.39
CA PHE A 224 -3.23 9.21 10.86
C PHE A 224 -4.53 9.12 11.64
N GLU A 225 -4.97 7.92 12.02
CA GLU A 225 -6.14 7.71 12.87
C GLU A 225 -5.97 8.39 14.24
N SER A 226 -4.81 8.22 14.87
CA SER A 226 -4.49 8.89 16.14
C SER A 226 -4.44 10.41 15.99
N TYR A 227 -3.84 10.91 14.90
CA TYR A 227 -3.79 12.33 14.60
C TYR A 227 -5.20 12.93 14.42
N ARG A 228 -6.10 12.25 13.71
CA ARG A 228 -7.50 12.70 13.57
C ARG A 228 -8.19 12.86 14.91
N GLY A 229 -7.93 11.97 15.87
CA GLY A 229 -8.50 12.05 17.22
C GLY A 229 -8.06 13.31 17.99
N ILE A 230 -6.87 13.86 17.67
CA ILE A 230 -6.31 15.04 18.34
C ILE A 230 -6.39 16.31 17.50
N ALA A 231 -6.68 16.21 16.21
CA ALA A 231 -6.55 17.30 15.25
C ALA A 231 -7.34 18.56 15.63
N CYS A 232 -8.51 18.41 16.25
CA CYS A 232 -9.36 19.51 16.72
C CYS A 232 -9.60 19.46 18.24
N SER A 233 -8.79 18.73 19.02
CA SER A 233 -8.93 18.64 20.46
C SER A 233 -7.92 19.53 21.18
N SER A 234 -8.40 20.56 21.87
CA SER A 234 -7.58 21.39 22.75
C SER A 234 -7.11 20.64 24.01
N LYS A 235 -7.83 19.60 24.42
CA LYS A 235 -7.55 18.81 25.64
C LYS A 235 -6.22 18.05 25.61
N TYR A 236 -5.63 17.83 24.44
CA TYR A 236 -4.39 17.03 24.33
C TYR A 236 -3.14 17.85 24.73
N TYR A 237 -3.21 19.17 24.55
CA TYR A 237 -2.10 20.06 24.94
C TYR A 237 -2.02 20.18 26.47
N GLU A 238 -3.16 20.34 27.14
CA GLU A 238 -3.22 20.39 28.62
C GLU A 238 -2.67 19.10 29.26
N LYS A 239 -2.95 17.94 28.68
CA LYS A 239 -2.51 16.66 29.25
C LYS A 239 -1.00 16.40 29.09
N SER A 240 -0.36 16.99 28.08
CA SER A 240 1.10 16.86 27.90
C SER A 240 1.93 17.71 28.84
N GLU A 241 1.34 18.74 29.47
CA GLU A 241 2.01 19.54 30.52
C GLU A 241 2.01 18.85 31.89
N GLU A 242 1.11 17.87 32.14
CA GLU A 242 1.05 17.12 33.40
C GLU A 242 2.16 16.06 33.53
N GLY A 243 2.99 15.85 32.50
CA GLY A 243 4.04 14.83 32.50
C GLY A 243 3.50 13.39 32.41
N PRO A 244 4.40 12.39 32.32
CA PRO A 244 3.97 11.00 32.26
C PRO A 244 3.37 10.56 33.59
N ASP A 245 2.14 10.08 33.56
CA ASP A 245 1.48 9.49 34.71
C ASP A 245 1.94 8.02 34.88
N PHE A 246 2.57 7.75 36.02
CA PHE A 246 3.11 6.42 36.34
C PHE A 246 2.13 5.69 37.26
N ASP A 247 1.36 4.77 36.72
CA ASP A 247 0.50 3.90 37.51
C ASP A 247 1.22 2.57 37.78
N PHE A 248 1.54 2.32 39.05
CA PHE A 248 2.18 1.11 39.51
C PHE A 248 1.24 0.33 40.41
N SER A 249 0.76 -0.82 39.92
CA SER A 249 -0.06 -1.72 40.74
C SER A 249 0.62 -3.06 40.97
N LEU A 250 0.78 -3.45 42.25
CA LEU A 250 1.23 -4.78 42.66
C LEU A 250 0.03 -5.65 43.00
N SER A 251 -0.10 -6.79 42.34
CA SER A 251 -1.04 -7.84 42.68
C SER A 251 -0.28 -9.12 43.10
N PRO A 252 -0.88 -10.04 43.86
CA PRO A 252 -0.23 -11.31 44.22
C PRO A 252 0.16 -12.20 43.03
N ALA A 253 -0.34 -11.91 41.84
CA ALA A 253 -0.06 -12.63 40.60
C ALA A 253 0.99 -11.93 39.70
N GLY A 254 1.52 -10.77 40.10
CA GLY A 254 2.52 -10.00 39.37
C GLY A 254 2.28 -8.50 39.45
N GLY A 255 3.31 -7.71 39.07
CA GLY A 255 3.19 -6.26 38.95
C GLY A 255 2.80 -5.82 37.54
N ASN A 256 1.86 -4.91 37.42
CA ASN A 256 1.57 -4.20 36.17
C ASN A 256 2.16 -2.79 36.25
N PHE A 257 2.97 -2.44 35.27
CA PHE A 257 3.48 -1.08 35.10
C PHE A 257 2.83 -0.46 33.86
N LYS A 258 2.09 0.61 34.06
CA LYS A 258 1.46 1.37 32.98
C LYS A 258 2.00 2.80 33.01
N VAL A 259 2.58 3.22 31.90
CA VAL A 259 2.92 4.61 31.64
C VAL A 259 1.87 5.18 30.70
N SER A 260 1.18 6.23 31.11
CA SER A 260 0.29 6.99 30.26
C SER A 260 0.94 8.35 29.97
N PHE A 261 1.10 8.65 28.71
CA PHE A 261 1.68 9.92 28.24
C PHE A 261 0.58 10.84 27.76
#